data_a2d8e71ae3ba5b5ca2e70e7febf09229
#
_entry.id   a2d8e71ae3ba5b5ca2e70e7febf09229
#
_cell.length_a   1.000
_cell.length_b   1.000
_cell.length_c   1.000
_cell.angle_alpha   90.00
_cell.angle_beta   90.00
_cell.angle_gamma   90.00
#
_symmetry.space_group_name_H-M   'P 1'
#
loop_
_entity.id
_entity.type
_entity.pdbx_description
1 polymer ?
#
loop_
_entity_poly.entity_id
_entity_poly.type
_entity_poly.pdbx_seq_one_letter_code
_entity_poly.pdbx_strand_id
1 'polypeptide(L)'
;MKSINKKDISNYIYILLMLLIFLFATIAPAQNFLKTEISVVEFNTSWNESNFIKGLDKLKNCKYYTIILCDNIEYMDEYNIKQPTIIVFNNGDEVKRYKSTIMLDFEITYKELQKQVDQLLLNKFN
;
A
#
# COMPACT_ATOMS: atom_id res chain seq x y z
N MET A 1 -6.65 -47.60 29.82
CA MET A 1 -5.93 -46.36 29.45
C MET A 1 -4.76 -46.73 28.55
N LYS A 2 -4.78 -46.28 27.29
CA LYS A 2 -3.62 -46.44 26.41
C LYS A 2 -2.60 -45.40 26.80
N SER A 3 -1.39 -45.83 27.19
CA SER A 3 -0.26 -44.90 27.35
C SER A 3 0.13 -44.31 25.99
N ILE A 4 0.16 -43.01 25.88
CA ILE A 4 0.59 -42.31 24.70
C ILE A 4 2.11 -42.52 24.51
N ASN A 5 2.50 -43.08 23.40
CA ASN A 5 3.91 -43.35 23.10
C ASN A 5 4.66 -42.02 22.87
N LYS A 6 5.91 -41.90 23.35
CA LYS A 6 6.74 -40.71 23.15
C LYS A 6 6.88 -40.32 21.68
N LYS A 7 6.83 -41.28 20.77
CA LYS A 7 6.89 -41.07 19.32
C LYS A 7 5.63 -40.38 18.79
N ASP A 8 4.48 -40.67 19.37
CA ASP A 8 3.22 -40.04 18.98
C ASP A 8 3.14 -38.59 19.45
N ILE A 9 3.63 -38.32 20.66
CA ILE A 9 3.72 -36.95 21.22
C ILE A 9 4.64 -36.08 20.35
N SER A 10 5.77 -36.61 19.91
CA SER A 10 6.70 -35.90 19.01
C SER A 10 6.03 -35.53 17.69
N ASN A 11 5.27 -36.46 17.09
CA ASN A 11 4.57 -36.22 15.85
C ASN A 11 3.47 -35.14 16.02
N TYR A 12 2.74 -35.14 17.13
CA TYR A 12 1.73 -34.10 17.40
C TYR A 12 2.37 -32.73 17.59
N ILE A 13 3.54 -32.66 18.22
CA ILE A 13 4.30 -31.40 18.39
C ILE A 13 4.74 -30.87 17.03
N TYR A 14 5.24 -31.71 16.12
CA TYR A 14 5.62 -31.30 14.78
C TYR A 14 4.43 -30.79 13.96
N ILE A 15 3.28 -31.46 14.02
CA ILE A 15 2.05 -31.04 13.34
C ILE A 15 1.58 -29.69 13.89
N LEU A 16 1.62 -29.52 15.20
CA LEU A 16 1.23 -28.26 15.86
C LEU A 16 2.17 -27.12 15.47
N LEU A 17 3.49 -27.38 15.42
CA LEU A 17 4.50 -26.42 15.01
C LEU A 17 4.32 -26.02 13.54
N MET A 18 4.05 -26.97 12.66
CA MET A 18 3.79 -26.72 11.23
C MET A 18 2.51 -25.92 11.03
N LEU A 19 1.45 -26.21 11.78
CA LEU A 19 0.21 -25.43 11.78
C LEU A 19 0.45 -24.00 12.27
N LEU A 20 1.26 -23.82 13.31
CA LEU A 20 1.63 -22.51 13.84
C LEU A 20 2.41 -21.69 12.79
N ILE A 21 3.38 -22.30 12.14
CA ILE A 21 4.17 -21.67 11.06
C ILE A 21 3.26 -21.29 9.89
N PHE A 22 2.29 -22.14 9.54
CA PHE A 22 1.34 -21.87 8.48
C PHE A 22 0.39 -20.70 8.82
N LEU A 23 0.00 -20.57 10.09
CA LEU A 23 -0.79 -19.45 10.57
C LEU A 23 -0.02 -18.13 10.49
N PHE A 24 1.28 -18.13 10.80
CA PHE A 24 2.12 -16.94 10.68
C PHE A 24 2.45 -16.58 9.24
N ALA A 25 2.52 -17.57 8.33
CA ALA A 25 2.77 -17.33 6.90
C ALA A 25 1.57 -16.71 6.17
N THR A 26 0.37 -16.81 6.72
CA THR A 26 -0.84 -16.21 6.13
C THR A 26 -1.09 -14.77 6.56
N ILE A 27 -0.31 -14.24 7.50
CA ILE A 27 -0.27 -12.80 7.77
C ILE A 27 0.60 -12.18 6.69
N ALA A 28 0.05 -12.06 5.48
CA ALA A 28 0.66 -11.23 4.47
C ALA A 28 0.89 -9.84 5.07
N PRO A 29 2.05 -9.24 4.90
CA PRO A 29 2.26 -7.86 5.32
C PRO A 29 1.33 -6.97 4.49
N ALA A 30 0.07 -6.89 4.94
CA ALA A 30 -0.91 -6.04 4.32
C ALA A 30 -0.38 -4.61 4.38
N GLN A 31 0.09 -4.11 3.23
CA GLN A 31 0.23 -2.69 2.99
C GLN A 31 1.16 -1.93 3.96
N ASN A 32 2.32 -2.49 4.27
CA ASN A 32 3.33 -1.81 5.09
C ASN A 32 3.75 -0.44 4.49
N PHE A 33 3.56 -0.26 3.19
CA PHE A 33 3.88 1.00 2.52
C PHE A 33 3.03 2.18 3.01
N LEU A 34 1.81 1.92 3.51
CA LEU A 34 0.93 2.97 4.02
C LEU A 34 1.19 3.32 5.49
N LYS A 35 1.87 2.46 6.23
CA LYS A 35 2.00 2.59 7.69
C LYS A 35 3.16 3.46 8.14
N THR A 36 4.09 3.79 7.26
CA THR A 36 5.32 4.50 7.62
C THR A 36 5.48 5.78 6.82
N GLU A 37 5.62 6.89 7.53
CA GLU A 37 5.98 8.18 6.97
C GLU A 37 5.00 8.71 5.90
N ILE A 38 5.49 9.52 4.98
CA ILE A 38 4.71 10.09 3.89
C ILE A 38 4.81 9.15 2.70
N SER A 39 3.68 8.80 2.13
CA SER A 39 3.58 7.98 0.93
C SER A 39 2.69 8.67 -0.11
N VAL A 40 3.14 8.68 -1.34
CA VAL A 40 2.38 9.16 -2.50
C VAL A 40 2.04 7.95 -3.37
N VAL A 41 0.77 7.68 -3.54
CA VAL A 41 0.30 6.49 -4.24
C VAL A 41 -0.57 6.88 -5.41
N GLU A 42 -0.16 6.51 -6.61
CA GLU A 42 -0.99 6.62 -7.81
C GLU A 42 -1.74 5.30 -8.00
N PHE A 43 -3.07 5.37 -7.98
CA PHE A 43 -3.97 4.26 -8.33
C PHE A 43 -4.44 4.46 -9.76
N ASN A 44 -4.08 3.57 -10.64
CA ASN A 44 -4.37 3.69 -12.05
C ASN A 44 -4.58 2.32 -12.70
N THR A 45 -4.84 2.28 -13.98
CA THR A 45 -5.04 1.05 -14.74
C THR A 45 -3.96 0.91 -15.82
N SER A 46 -3.63 -0.32 -16.19
CA SER A 46 -2.58 -0.59 -17.19
C SER A 46 -2.89 0.03 -18.56
N TRP A 47 -4.15 0.04 -18.97
CA TRP A 47 -4.56 0.63 -20.25
C TRP A 47 -4.45 2.16 -20.27
N ASN A 48 -4.30 2.82 -19.11
CA ASN A 48 -4.13 4.27 -18.97
C ASN A 48 -2.68 4.69 -18.72
N GLU A 49 -1.72 3.83 -18.97
CA GLU A 49 -0.30 4.04 -18.67
C GLU A 49 0.26 5.34 -19.26
N SER A 50 -0.20 5.73 -20.46
CA SER A 50 0.24 6.97 -21.10
C SER A 50 -0.10 8.23 -20.30
N ASN A 51 -1.09 8.15 -19.41
CA ASN A 51 -1.54 9.24 -18.55
C ASN A 51 -1.03 9.14 -17.11
N PHE A 52 -0.15 8.19 -16.82
CA PHE A 52 0.49 8.12 -15.50
C PHE A 52 1.26 9.42 -15.23
N ILE A 53 1.23 9.84 -13.97
CA ILE A 53 1.97 11.03 -13.58
C ILE A 53 3.46 10.84 -13.85
N LYS A 54 4.06 11.81 -14.52
CA LYS A 54 5.49 11.78 -14.85
C LYS A 54 6.29 12.33 -13.68
N GLY A 55 7.41 11.67 -13.38
CA GLY A 55 8.33 12.15 -12.37
C GLY A 55 8.01 11.74 -10.95
N LEU A 56 7.11 10.77 -10.74
CA LEU A 56 6.81 10.23 -9.42
C LEU A 56 8.08 9.68 -8.74
N ASP A 57 8.97 9.09 -9.51
CA ASP A 57 10.28 8.59 -9.09
C ASP A 57 11.26 9.70 -8.65
N LYS A 58 10.96 10.94 -8.95
CA LYS A 58 11.79 12.11 -8.56
C LYS A 58 11.39 12.69 -7.21
N LEU A 59 10.31 12.20 -6.60
CA LEU A 59 9.89 12.64 -5.27
C LEU A 59 10.95 12.31 -4.22
N LYS A 60 11.20 13.28 -3.33
CA LYS A 60 12.18 13.17 -2.24
C LYS A 60 11.49 13.20 -0.88
N ASN A 61 12.11 12.54 0.09
CA ASN A 61 11.67 12.52 1.49
C ASN A 61 10.30 11.86 1.70
N CYS A 62 9.88 11.01 0.77
CA CYS A 62 8.66 10.22 0.86
C CYS A 62 8.83 8.93 0.08
N LYS A 63 7.92 8.00 0.31
CA LYS A 63 7.78 6.81 -0.54
C LYS A 63 6.76 7.08 -1.64
N TYR A 64 6.92 6.43 -2.78
CA TYR A 64 5.97 6.54 -3.88
C TYR A 64 5.67 5.17 -4.46
N TYR A 65 4.45 4.99 -4.92
CA TYR A 65 3.97 3.73 -5.50
C TYR A 65 3.00 4.01 -6.62
N THR A 66 3.02 3.15 -7.62
CA THR A 66 1.98 3.06 -8.63
C THR A 66 1.29 1.71 -8.47
N ILE A 67 0.01 1.74 -8.19
CA ILE A 67 -0.81 0.53 -8.00
C ILE A 67 -1.73 0.37 -9.20
N ILE A 68 -1.62 -0.78 -9.84
CA ILE A 68 -2.49 -1.15 -10.96
C ILE A 68 -3.76 -1.77 -10.40
N LEU A 69 -4.88 -1.07 -10.55
CA LEU A 69 -6.18 -1.45 -9.98
C LEU A 69 -6.72 -2.76 -10.53
N CYS A 70 -6.42 -3.09 -11.79
CA CYS A 70 -6.85 -4.36 -12.39
C CYS A 70 -6.28 -5.58 -11.66
N ASP A 71 -5.09 -5.44 -11.08
CA ASP A 71 -4.39 -6.49 -10.33
C ASP A 71 -4.71 -6.44 -8.82
N ASN A 72 -5.32 -5.35 -8.35
CA ASN A 72 -5.56 -5.04 -6.94
C ASN A 72 -6.96 -4.41 -6.76
N ILE A 73 -7.98 -5.09 -7.22
CA ILE A 73 -9.38 -4.62 -7.25
C ILE A 73 -9.89 -4.21 -5.87
N GLU A 74 -9.43 -4.87 -4.81
CA GLU A 74 -9.81 -4.59 -3.44
C GLU A 74 -9.55 -3.14 -3.01
N TYR A 75 -8.57 -2.49 -3.59
CA TYR A 75 -8.27 -1.09 -3.29
C TYR A 75 -9.32 -0.11 -3.80
N MET A 76 -10.09 -0.49 -4.82
CA MET A 76 -11.18 0.35 -5.33
C MET A 76 -12.24 0.58 -4.27
N ASP A 77 -12.60 -0.46 -3.52
CA ASP A 77 -13.56 -0.37 -2.43
C ASP A 77 -12.95 0.24 -1.17
N GLU A 78 -11.73 -0.22 -0.81
CA GLU A 78 -11.05 0.21 0.41
C GLU A 78 -10.80 1.73 0.44
N TYR A 79 -10.39 2.31 -0.69
CA TYR A 79 -10.10 3.74 -0.81
C TYR A 79 -11.16 4.52 -1.58
N ASN A 80 -12.27 3.90 -1.91
CA ASN A 80 -13.35 4.51 -2.70
C ASN A 80 -12.84 5.15 -4.00
N ILE A 81 -12.12 4.37 -4.79
CA ILE A 81 -11.50 4.81 -6.04
C ILE A 81 -12.40 4.44 -7.21
N LYS A 82 -12.90 5.43 -7.93
CA LYS A 82 -13.79 5.27 -9.11
C LYS A 82 -13.13 5.67 -10.42
N GLN A 83 -11.98 6.33 -10.35
CA GLN A 83 -11.19 6.82 -11.47
C GLN A 83 -9.74 6.89 -11.06
N PRO A 84 -8.79 7.04 -11.99
CA PRO A 84 -7.39 7.24 -11.62
C PRO A 84 -7.24 8.33 -10.56
N THR A 85 -6.53 8.03 -9.48
CA THR A 85 -6.45 8.88 -8.29
C THR A 85 -5.05 8.80 -7.69
N ILE A 86 -4.52 9.95 -7.27
CA ILE A 86 -3.31 10.01 -6.47
C ILE A 86 -3.71 10.37 -5.04
N ILE A 87 -3.24 9.59 -4.09
CA ILE A 87 -3.48 9.83 -2.66
C ILE A 87 -2.16 10.05 -1.96
N VAL A 88 -2.09 11.10 -1.16
CA VAL A 88 -0.97 11.36 -0.25
C VAL A 88 -1.37 10.88 1.13
N PHE A 89 -0.58 9.97 1.69
CA PHE A 89 -0.76 9.42 3.03
C PHE A 89 0.32 9.93 3.98
N ASN A 90 -0.05 10.15 5.21
CA ASN A 90 0.89 10.43 6.30
C ASN A 90 0.63 9.44 7.44
N ASN A 91 1.57 8.52 7.66
CA ASN A 91 1.45 7.42 8.63
C ASN A 91 0.16 6.58 8.45
N GLY A 92 -0.22 6.34 7.21
CA GLY A 92 -1.40 5.56 6.86
C GLY A 92 -2.70 6.34 6.76
N ASP A 93 -2.72 7.60 7.17
CA ASP A 93 -3.89 8.46 7.07
C ASP A 93 -3.89 9.24 5.75
N GLU A 94 -5.02 9.26 5.07
CA GLU A 94 -5.20 10.07 3.85
C GLU A 94 -5.19 11.55 4.21
N VAL A 95 -4.25 12.28 3.62
CA VAL A 95 -4.11 13.74 3.83
C VAL A 95 -4.68 14.52 2.66
N LYS A 96 -4.41 14.07 1.44
CA LYS A 96 -4.85 14.74 0.22
C LYS A 96 -5.12 13.73 -0.89
N ARG A 97 -6.11 14.03 -1.70
CA ARG A 97 -6.54 13.22 -2.83
C ARG A 97 -6.62 14.07 -4.10
N TYR A 98 -6.07 13.57 -5.18
CA TYR A 98 -6.12 14.20 -6.50
C TYR A 98 -6.76 13.22 -7.47
N LYS A 99 -7.93 13.57 -7.97
CA LYS A 99 -8.63 12.76 -8.98
C LYS A 99 -8.19 13.16 -10.37
N SER A 100 -8.18 12.20 -11.29
CA SER A 100 -7.95 12.49 -12.70
C SER A 100 -9.03 13.38 -13.30
N THR A 101 -8.72 14.01 -14.41
CA THR A 101 -9.72 14.69 -15.24
C THR A 101 -10.63 13.66 -15.93
N ILE A 102 -11.63 14.14 -16.66
CA ILE A 102 -12.48 13.28 -17.51
C ILE A 102 -11.68 12.61 -18.64
N MET A 103 -10.52 13.15 -18.99
CA MET A 103 -9.57 12.55 -19.95
C MET A 103 -8.64 11.52 -19.31
N LEU A 104 -8.83 11.25 -18.01
CA LEU A 104 -8.09 10.28 -17.20
C LEU A 104 -6.60 10.62 -17.00
N ASP A 105 -6.24 11.87 -17.24
CA ASP A 105 -4.93 12.43 -16.93
C ASP A 105 -4.97 13.24 -15.62
N PHE A 106 -3.82 13.64 -15.12
CA PHE A 106 -3.70 14.46 -13.93
C PHE A 106 -3.27 15.87 -14.28
N GLU A 107 -3.97 16.86 -13.72
CA GLU A 107 -3.57 18.26 -13.82
C GLU A 107 -2.38 18.58 -12.91
N ILE A 108 -2.25 17.83 -11.80
CA ILE A 108 -1.15 18.02 -10.86
C ILE A 108 0.17 17.50 -11.42
N THR A 109 1.25 18.17 -11.08
CA THR A 109 2.62 17.77 -11.42
C THR A 109 3.33 17.16 -10.22
N TYR A 110 4.43 16.42 -10.46
CA TYR A 110 5.25 15.90 -9.36
C TYR A 110 5.85 17.00 -8.48
N LYS A 111 6.08 18.20 -9.06
CA LYS A 111 6.57 19.36 -8.30
C LYS A 111 5.55 19.84 -7.27
N GLU A 112 4.29 19.83 -7.63
CA GLU A 112 3.19 20.18 -6.71
C GLU A 112 3.01 19.11 -5.65
N LEU A 113 3.16 17.83 -6.01
CA LEU A 113 3.20 16.75 -5.04
C LEU A 113 4.37 16.90 -4.08
N GLN A 114 5.55 17.27 -4.57
CA GLN A 114 6.71 17.53 -3.72
C GLN A 114 6.44 18.67 -2.72
N LYS A 115 5.76 19.72 -3.14
CA LYS A 115 5.36 20.78 -2.21
C LYS A 115 4.45 20.29 -1.10
N GLN A 116 3.50 19.40 -1.41
CA GLN A 116 2.65 18.79 -0.40
C GLN A 116 3.46 17.95 0.59
N VAL A 117 4.39 17.15 0.11
CA VAL A 117 5.31 16.36 0.94
C VAL A 117 6.13 17.27 1.85
N ASP A 118 6.70 18.33 1.30
CA ASP A 118 7.52 19.29 2.04
C ASP A 118 6.72 20.01 3.12
N GLN A 119 5.47 20.40 2.85
CA GLN A 119 4.57 20.99 3.84
C GLN A 119 4.25 20.02 4.99
N LEU A 120 4.01 18.76 4.67
CA LEU A 120 3.75 17.73 5.69
C LEU A 120 4.97 17.52 6.59
N LEU A 121 6.18 17.56 6.02
CA LEU A 121 7.41 17.46 6.77
C LEU A 121 7.61 18.65 7.70
N LEU A 122 7.37 19.86 7.21
CA LEU A 122 7.46 21.09 8.02
C LEU A 122 6.49 21.05 9.21
N ASN A 123 5.28 20.55 9.01
CA ASN A 123 4.27 20.46 10.07
C ASN A 123 4.65 19.47 11.17
N LYS A 124 5.52 18.49 10.89
CA LYS A 124 6.03 17.55 11.90
C LYS A 124 7.01 18.20 12.88
N PHE A 125 7.65 19.29 12.49
CA PHE A 125 8.66 19.98 13.31
C PHE A 125 8.11 21.22 14.04
N ASN A 126 6.87 21.55 13.79
CA ASN A 126 6.14 22.62 14.47
C ASN A 126 5.11 21.99 15.43
#